data_885957fda94400594895b70334fcd1dc
#
_entry.id   885957fda94400594895b70334fcd1dc
#
_cell.length_a   1.000
_cell.length_b   1.000
_cell.length_c   1.000
_cell.angle_alpha   90.00
_cell.angle_beta   90.00
_cell.angle_gamma   90.00
#
_symmetry.space_group_name_H-M   'P 1'
#
loop_
_entity.id
_entity.type
_entity.pdbx_description
1 polymer ?
#
loop_
_entity_poly.entity_id
_entity_poly.type
_entity_poly.pdbx_seq_one_letter_code
_entity_poly.pdbx_strand_id
1 'polypeptide(L)'
;VFAKENSGIVESIEAKHNVSREEAQALAYNEYFLERYHTLSLNWIESWFEDCLFIDNILKEIPDMNRGKMQRIKDYRLNKGDWACFATERTLKLAFQILYSHFGRLIPSSNDWPIGISDFCKSRGWSPRRIQSAFFTSAYNLQYFLVAALSHKELAANVDTVAFYAYLDAFMPSTESGKMAVHMGKKRGLPIDKELSKKDRLCATFYAYQNRLKKLLEEVEGGQAWLLKENCELFLHFTKSKGKHSIRCFDKASTSYMVRRVTKQLASQYPEFNPLVNVVSGENFKPTIAAIEILSGTSLSQLKYKLNHKHISTTEGYGIRVETQTLHDRKLSNFQEYLLLQRSNEYPDTGNGFQCGRAEVPEVTCGGIEMCFDCPAKRVVLKDLKLIAEWLANSRWIEANEKRLKFNNKQRWEEYWQNCLAEYSALLAKCSQSDILAAESIAANIKVTFMD
;
A
#
# COMPACT_ATOMS: atom_id res chain seq x y z
N VAL A 1 3.07 23.15 6.82
CA VAL A 1 3.12 21.83 7.49
C VAL A 1 2.50 20.78 6.58
N PHE A 2 1.35 21.01 5.93
CA PHE A 2 0.71 20.02 5.04
C PHE A 2 1.35 19.94 3.65
N ALA A 3 1.88 21.03 3.13
CA ALA A 3 2.75 21.00 1.94
C ALA A 3 4.08 20.28 2.26
N LYS A 4 4.57 20.37 3.49
CA LYS A 4 5.65 19.53 4.02
C LYS A 4 5.20 18.07 4.18
N GLU A 5 3.95 17.74 4.42
CA GLU A 5 3.51 16.34 4.58
C GLU A 5 3.30 15.62 3.25
N ASN A 6 2.95 16.31 2.17
CA ASN A 6 2.86 15.67 0.85
C ASN A 6 4.18 15.75 0.04
N SER A 7 4.96 16.82 0.18
CA SER A 7 6.36 16.87 -0.25
C SER A 7 7.31 16.38 0.83
N GLY A 8 6.98 16.51 2.10
CA GLY A 8 7.74 16.08 3.24
C GLY A 8 7.69 14.59 3.51
N ILE A 9 6.79 13.84 2.87
CA ILE A 9 6.95 12.38 2.77
C ILE A 9 8.19 12.08 1.91
N VAL A 10 8.43 12.82 0.84
CA VAL A 10 9.64 12.68 0.03
C VAL A 10 10.86 13.27 0.74
N GLU A 11 10.76 14.44 1.33
CA GLU A 11 11.86 15.07 2.09
C GLU A 11 12.19 14.34 3.41
N SER A 12 11.20 13.79 4.13
CA SER A 12 11.46 12.97 5.32
C SER A 12 12.03 11.59 4.98
N ILE A 13 11.84 11.13 3.75
CA ILE A 13 12.50 9.92 3.22
C ILE A 13 13.98 10.20 2.94
N GLU A 14 14.33 11.38 2.47
CA GLU A 14 15.74 11.80 2.28
C GLU A 14 16.40 12.20 3.61
N ALA A 15 15.69 12.80 4.55
CA ALA A 15 16.13 13.04 5.92
C ALA A 15 16.11 11.76 6.77
N LYS A 16 16.66 10.71 6.26
CA LYS A 16 16.56 9.28 6.61
C LYS A 16 16.77 8.90 8.08
N HIS A 17 17.07 9.80 8.99
CA HIS A 17 17.61 9.36 10.29
C HIS A 17 17.04 10.02 11.54
N ASN A 18 16.10 10.97 11.45
CA ASN A 18 15.68 11.75 12.62
C ASN A 18 14.17 11.98 12.77
N VAL A 19 13.31 11.12 12.23
CA VAL A 19 11.88 11.17 12.59
C VAL A 19 11.75 10.65 14.02
N SER A 20 11.24 11.48 14.93
CA SER A 20 11.01 11.05 16.31
C SER A 20 10.02 9.89 16.35
N ARG A 21 10.06 9.09 17.44
CA ARG A 21 9.11 7.99 17.59
C ARG A 21 7.66 8.47 17.59
N GLU A 22 7.42 9.66 18.13
CA GLU A 22 6.10 10.30 18.15
C GLU A 22 5.64 10.71 16.77
N GLU A 23 6.51 11.30 15.95
CA GLU A 23 6.20 11.63 14.55
C GLU A 23 5.93 10.39 13.72
N ALA A 24 6.72 9.33 13.88
CA ALA A 24 6.49 8.06 13.21
C ALA A 24 5.18 7.39 13.67
N GLN A 25 4.83 7.49 14.96
CA GLN A 25 3.53 7.06 15.47
C GLN A 25 2.39 7.86 14.86
N ALA A 26 2.52 9.17 14.78
CA ALA A 26 1.53 10.03 14.14
C ALA A 26 1.31 9.67 12.66
N LEU A 27 2.37 9.31 11.93
CA LEU A 27 2.27 8.81 10.55
C LEU A 27 1.54 7.46 10.47
N ALA A 28 1.73 6.58 11.47
CA ALA A 28 1.08 5.27 11.51
C ALA A 28 -0.46 5.35 11.57
N TYR A 29 -1.01 6.45 12.07
CA TYR A 29 -2.45 6.71 12.16
C TYR A 29 -3.00 7.54 10.98
N ASN A 30 -2.32 7.58 9.87
CA ASN A 30 -2.72 8.31 8.68
C ASN A 30 -3.61 7.44 7.76
N GLU A 31 -4.72 8.02 7.27
CA GLU A 31 -5.64 7.39 6.31
C GLU A 31 -4.91 6.96 5.02
N TYR A 32 -3.98 7.77 4.53
CA TYR A 32 -3.16 7.44 3.38
C TYR A 32 -2.40 6.11 3.55
N PHE A 33 -1.76 5.90 4.71
CA PHE A 33 -1.05 4.65 4.96
C PHE A 33 -1.99 3.47 5.12
N LEU A 34 -3.16 3.66 5.74
CA LEU A 34 -4.18 2.62 5.83
C LEU A 34 -4.58 2.11 4.44
N GLU A 35 -4.87 3.03 3.51
CA GLU A 35 -5.24 2.71 2.13
C GLU A 35 -4.07 2.10 1.33
N ARG A 36 -2.86 2.59 1.54
CA ARG A 36 -1.65 2.02 0.93
C ARG A 36 -1.38 0.59 1.40
N TYR A 37 -1.48 0.31 2.71
CA TYR A 37 -1.37 -1.05 3.24
C TYR A 37 -2.41 -1.98 2.59
N HIS A 38 -3.66 -1.53 2.52
CA HIS A 38 -4.74 -2.30 1.93
C HIS A 38 -4.46 -2.61 0.45
N THR A 39 -4.23 -1.57 -0.35
CA THR A 39 -4.04 -1.69 -1.80
C THR A 39 -2.81 -2.52 -2.15
N LEU A 40 -1.66 -2.25 -1.52
CA LEU A 40 -0.42 -2.95 -1.82
C LEU A 40 -0.45 -4.40 -1.35
N SER A 41 -1.13 -4.69 -0.24
CA SER A 41 -1.32 -6.07 0.21
C SER A 41 -2.21 -6.85 -0.74
N LEU A 42 -3.30 -6.28 -1.23
CA LEU A 42 -4.15 -6.92 -2.25
C LEU A 42 -3.41 -7.13 -3.56
N ASN A 43 -2.66 -6.14 -4.05
CA ASN A 43 -1.85 -6.28 -5.28
C ASN A 43 -0.86 -7.44 -5.15
N TRP A 44 -0.21 -7.57 -3.98
CA TRP A 44 0.68 -8.70 -3.71
C TRP A 44 -0.05 -10.04 -3.78
N ILE A 45 -1.21 -10.14 -3.13
CA ILE A 45 -2.00 -11.37 -3.09
C ILE A 45 -2.49 -11.75 -4.49
N GLU A 46 -3.00 -10.80 -5.25
CA GLU A 46 -3.47 -11.01 -6.63
C GLU A 46 -2.34 -11.52 -7.54
N SER A 47 -1.16 -10.90 -7.46
CA SER A 47 0.01 -11.39 -8.21
C SER A 47 0.43 -12.81 -7.78
N TRP A 48 0.35 -13.13 -6.50
CA TRP A 48 0.57 -14.50 -6.04
C TRP A 48 -0.51 -15.46 -6.53
N PHE A 49 -1.76 -15.02 -6.64
CA PHE A 49 -2.83 -15.84 -7.22
C PHE A 49 -2.61 -16.16 -8.69
N GLU A 50 -2.05 -15.26 -9.48
CA GLU A 50 -1.64 -15.53 -10.87
C GLU A 50 -0.64 -16.69 -10.92
N ASP A 51 0.34 -16.71 -10.01
CA ASP A 51 1.29 -17.81 -9.88
C ASP A 51 0.59 -19.14 -9.53
N CYS A 52 -0.38 -19.09 -8.62
CA CYS A 52 -1.18 -20.25 -8.23
C CYS A 52 -1.98 -20.80 -9.41
N LEU A 53 -2.67 -19.94 -10.14
CA LEU A 53 -3.46 -20.33 -11.31
C LEU A 53 -2.59 -20.89 -12.42
N PHE A 54 -1.41 -20.30 -12.64
CA PHE A 54 -0.45 -20.82 -13.61
C PHE A 54 -0.06 -22.27 -13.28
N ILE A 55 0.29 -22.55 -12.03
CA ILE A 55 0.63 -23.92 -11.58
C ILE A 55 -0.60 -24.84 -11.65
N ASP A 56 -1.74 -24.41 -11.13
CA ASP A 56 -2.95 -25.23 -11.13
C ASP A 56 -3.39 -25.64 -12.56
N ASN A 57 -3.21 -24.74 -13.54
CA ASN A 57 -3.47 -25.07 -14.95
C ASN A 57 -2.46 -26.10 -15.51
N ILE A 58 -1.18 -25.97 -15.18
CA ILE A 58 -0.17 -26.96 -15.56
C ILE A 58 -0.51 -28.35 -15.00
N LEU A 59 -0.98 -28.38 -13.74
CA LEU A 59 -1.25 -29.64 -13.07
C LEU A 59 -2.52 -30.35 -13.57
N LYS A 60 -3.51 -29.61 -14.09
CA LYS A 60 -4.71 -30.19 -14.74
C LYS A 60 -4.36 -31.06 -15.95
N GLU A 61 -3.25 -30.81 -16.60
CA GLU A 61 -2.82 -31.56 -17.77
C GLU A 61 -2.05 -32.89 -17.44
N ILE A 62 -1.77 -33.13 -16.15
CA ILE A 62 -1.01 -34.36 -15.74
C ILE A 62 -1.77 -35.64 -16.05
N PRO A 63 -3.10 -35.77 -15.88
CA PRO A 63 -3.85 -36.97 -16.22
C PRO A 63 -3.69 -37.41 -17.67
N ASP A 64 -3.47 -36.47 -18.60
CA ASP A 64 -3.32 -36.71 -20.03
C ASP A 64 -1.89 -37.07 -20.44
N MET A 65 -0.97 -37.18 -19.46
CA MET A 65 0.42 -37.55 -19.75
C MET A 65 0.52 -39.03 -20.14
N ASN A 66 1.19 -39.27 -21.27
CA ASN A 66 1.52 -40.62 -21.73
C ASN A 66 2.20 -41.44 -20.61
N ARG A 67 1.78 -42.68 -20.41
CA ARG A 67 2.32 -43.63 -19.41
C ARG A 67 3.84 -43.71 -19.45
N GLY A 68 4.45 -43.71 -20.64
CA GLY A 68 5.92 -43.72 -20.80
C GLY A 68 6.58 -42.49 -20.20
N LYS A 69 5.99 -41.30 -20.29
CA LYS A 69 6.49 -40.05 -19.70
C LYS A 69 6.38 -40.09 -18.19
N MET A 70 5.25 -40.59 -17.67
CA MET A 70 5.05 -40.79 -16.23
C MET A 70 6.02 -41.82 -15.66
N GLN A 71 6.27 -42.90 -16.37
CA GLN A 71 7.25 -43.91 -15.94
C GLN A 71 8.67 -43.31 -15.89
N ARG A 72 9.08 -42.54 -16.90
CA ARG A 72 10.38 -41.85 -16.89
C ARG A 72 10.50 -40.88 -15.70
N ILE A 73 9.46 -40.15 -15.35
CA ILE A 73 9.45 -39.27 -14.17
C ILE A 73 9.64 -40.07 -12.88
N LYS A 74 9.01 -41.26 -12.77
CA LYS A 74 9.18 -42.18 -11.64
C LYS A 74 10.58 -42.76 -11.57
N ASP A 75 11.15 -43.20 -12.71
CA ASP A 75 12.49 -43.76 -12.81
C ASP A 75 13.56 -42.72 -12.46
N TYR A 76 13.34 -41.48 -12.86
CA TYR A 76 14.17 -40.34 -12.47
C TYR A 76 14.16 -40.12 -10.95
N ARG A 77 13.02 -40.23 -10.28
CA ARG A 77 12.90 -40.17 -8.82
C ARG A 77 13.77 -41.22 -8.13
N LEU A 78 13.84 -42.45 -8.67
CA LEU A 78 14.60 -43.56 -8.10
C LEU A 78 16.11 -43.35 -8.24
N ASN A 79 16.56 -42.73 -9.31
CA ASN A 79 17.98 -42.67 -9.69
C ASN A 79 18.71 -41.37 -9.31
N LYS A 80 18.03 -40.39 -8.70
CA LYS A 80 18.59 -39.05 -8.35
C LYS A 80 19.40 -38.37 -9.47
N GLY A 81 19.05 -38.65 -10.72
CA GLY A 81 19.78 -38.13 -11.89
C GLY A 81 19.60 -36.62 -12.08
N ASP A 82 20.49 -36.02 -12.87
CA ASP A 82 20.33 -34.61 -13.29
C ASP A 82 19.13 -34.50 -14.24
N TRP A 83 18.19 -33.63 -13.93
CA TRP A 83 16.99 -33.41 -14.76
C TRP A 83 17.39 -32.96 -16.18
N ALA A 84 18.58 -32.40 -16.36
CA ALA A 84 19.13 -32.03 -17.64
C ALA A 84 19.32 -33.21 -18.58
N CYS A 85 19.61 -34.40 -18.04
CA CYS A 85 19.75 -35.64 -18.83
C CYS A 85 18.40 -36.24 -19.20
N PHE A 86 17.32 -35.74 -18.60
CA PHE A 86 15.98 -36.35 -18.65
C PHE A 86 15.02 -35.69 -19.62
N ALA A 87 15.18 -34.40 -19.83
CA ALA A 87 14.26 -33.60 -20.62
C ALA A 87 14.90 -33.20 -21.94
N THR A 88 14.41 -33.74 -23.04
CA THR A 88 14.72 -33.24 -24.39
C THR A 88 14.20 -31.81 -24.56
N GLU A 89 13.12 -31.45 -23.86
CA GLU A 89 12.60 -30.06 -23.76
C GLU A 89 12.54 -29.58 -22.30
N ARG A 90 13.36 -28.59 -21.98
CA ARG A 90 13.38 -27.99 -20.63
C ARG A 90 12.38 -26.87 -20.56
N THR A 91 11.19 -27.15 -20.04
CA THR A 91 10.12 -26.15 -19.85
C THR A 91 9.76 -26.02 -18.37
N LEU A 92 9.25 -24.85 -17.95
CA LEU A 92 8.71 -24.65 -16.60
C LEU A 92 7.57 -25.63 -16.31
N LYS A 93 6.75 -25.91 -17.33
CA LYS A 93 5.66 -26.90 -17.25
C LYS A 93 6.20 -28.26 -16.81
N LEU A 94 7.22 -28.76 -17.49
CA LEU A 94 7.80 -30.07 -17.15
C LEU A 94 8.46 -30.05 -15.77
N ALA A 95 9.18 -28.98 -15.42
CA ALA A 95 9.79 -28.85 -14.09
C ALA A 95 8.74 -28.91 -12.97
N PHE A 96 7.60 -28.22 -13.12
CA PHE A 96 6.53 -28.23 -12.13
C PHE A 96 5.78 -29.58 -12.08
N GLN A 97 5.59 -30.22 -13.20
CA GLN A 97 5.02 -31.59 -13.27
C GLN A 97 5.94 -32.60 -12.57
N ILE A 98 7.26 -32.51 -12.73
CA ILE A 98 8.25 -33.33 -12.01
C ILE A 98 8.16 -33.05 -10.50
N LEU A 99 8.18 -31.78 -10.06
CA LEU A 99 8.06 -31.45 -8.65
C LEU A 99 6.77 -31.98 -8.04
N TYR A 100 5.64 -31.82 -8.74
CA TYR A 100 4.36 -32.36 -8.28
C TYR A 100 4.35 -33.89 -8.19
N SER A 101 4.91 -34.59 -9.17
CA SER A 101 4.95 -36.05 -9.15
C SER A 101 5.84 -36.60 -8.02
N HIS A 102 6.82 -35.83 -7.57
CA HIS A 102 7.69 -36.20 -6.46
C HIS A 102 7.09 -35.88 -5.08
N PHE A 103 6.46 -34.73 -4.95
CA PHE A 103 6.16 -34.13 -3.65
C PHE A 103 4.67 -33.78 -3.47
N GLY A 104 3.84 -33.96 -4.52
CA GLY A 104 2.47 -33.47 -4.51
C GLY A 104 2.42 -31.95 -4.39
N ARG A 105 1.46 -31.45 -3.62
CA ARG A 105 1.31 -30.00 -3.35
C ARG A 105 2.30 -29.46 -2.31
N LEU A 106 2.88 -30.31 -1.48
CA LEU A 106 3.75 -29.91 -0.37
C LEU A 106 5.22 -29.95 -0.78
N ILE A 107 5.61 -29.00 -1.64
CA ILE A 107 6.97 -28.93 -2.18
C ILE A 107 7.97 -28.57 -1.07
N PRO A 108 8.98 -29.45 -0.80
CA PRO A 108 9.98 -29.21 0.24
C PRO A 108 10.98 -28.12 -0.13
N SER A 109 12.01 -27.92 0.68
CA SER A 109 13.11 -27.01 0.35
C SER A 109 13.85 -27.44 -0.91
N SER A 110 14.43 -26.48 -1.64
CA SER A 110 15.10 -26.76 -2.90
C SER A 110 16.31 -27.72 -2.80
N ASN A 111 16.82 -27.94 -1.60
CA ASN A 111 17.87 -28.94 -1.36
C ASN A 111 17.38 -30.39 -1.53
N ASP A 112 16.08 -30.59 -1.41
CA ASP A 112 15.44 -31.91 -1.56
C ASP A 112 14.94 -32.14 -3.02
N TRP A 113 15.08 -31.13 -3.90
CA TRP A 113 14.60 -31.20 -5.28
C TRP A 113 15.56 -32.00 -6.17
N PRO A 114 15.06 -32.53 -7.28
CA PRO A 114 15.92 -33.11 -8.31
C PRO A 114 16.98 -32.10 -8.79
N ILE A 115 18.18 -32.58 -9.01
CA ILE A 115 19.37 -31.77 -9.37
C ILE A 115 19.07 -30.92 -10.63
N GLY A 116 19.42 -29.65 -10.59
CA GLY A 116 19.31 -28.72 -11.70
C GLY A 116 17.91 -28.04 -11.86
N ILE A 117 16.82 -28.58 -11.28
CA ILE A 117 15.49 -27.95 -11.40
C ILE A 117 15.44 -26.58 -10.73
N SER A 118 16.02 -26.45 -9.54
CA SER A 118 16.03 -25.19 -8.81
C SER A 118 16.67 -24.05 -9.62
N ASP A 119 17.85 -24.31 -10.20
CA ASP A 119 18.60 -23.30 -10.94
C ASP A 119 17.95 -22.97 -12.30
N PHE A 120 17.38 -23.98 -12.95
CA PHE A 120 16.55 -23.77 -14.14
C PHE A 120 15.35 -22.87 -13.84
N CYS A 121 14.61 -23.15 -12.79
CA CYS A 121 13.45 -22.33 -12.41
C CYS A 121 13.86 -20.90 -12.05
N LYS A 122 14.95 -20.71 -11.28
CA LYS A 122 15.52 -19.40 -10.95
C LYS A 122 15.88 -18.59 -12.21
N SER A 123 16.52 -19.21 -13.20
CA SER A 123 16.87 -18.54 -14.46
C SER A 123 15.65 -18.06 -15.25
N ARG A 124 14.47 -18.57 -14.96
CA ARG A 124 13.17 -18.19 -15.53
C ARG A 124 12.33 -17.31 -14.58
N GLY A 125 12.94 -16.73 -13.53
CA GLY A 125 12.27 -15.85 -12.58
C GLY A 125 11.44 -16.56 -11.49
N TRP A 126 11.53 -17.90 -11.39
CA TRP A 126 10.83 -18.69 -10.40
C TRP A 126 11.75 -19.14 -9.26
N SER A 127 11.81 -18.35 -8.20
CA SER A 127 12.56 -18.73 -7.00
C SER A 127 11.90 -19.95 -6.31
N PRO A 128 12.67 -20.77 -5.55
CA PRO A 128 12.10 -21.89 -4.80
C PRO A 128 10.96 -21.50 -3.87
N ARG A 129 11.05 -20.34 -3.20
CA ARG A 129 9.99 -19.83 -2.33
C ARG A 129 8.73 -19.47 -3.09
N ARG A 130 8.86 -18.86 -4.27
CA ARG A 130 7.75 -18.55 -5.17
C ARG A 130 7.02 -19.82 -5.59
N ILE A 131 7.77 -20.86 -6.01
CA ILE A 131 7.22 -22.16 -6.38
C ILE A 131 6.49 -22.80 -5.20
N GLN A 132 7.16 -22.95 -4.06
CA GLN A 132 6.56 -23.56 -2.86
C GLN A 132 5.25 -22.86 -2.47
N SER A 133 5.24 -21.52 -2.48
CA SER A 133 4.06 -20.74 -2.10
C SER A 133 2.92 -20.83 -3.12
N ALA A 134 3.22 -21.08 -4.39
CA ALA A 134 2.20 -21.23 -5.42
C ALA A 134 1.64 -22.66 -5.48
N PHE A 135 2.41 -23.69 -5.09
CA PHE A 135 1.89 -25.04 -4.94
C PHE A 135 0.98 -25.19 -3.70
N PHE A 136 1.45 -24.68 -2.57
CA PHE A 136 0.66 -24.58 -1.34
C PHE A 136 0.97 -23.24 -0.65
N THR A 137 0.08 -22.76 0.18
CA THR A 137 0.21 -21.45 0.82
C THR A 137 1.40 -21.41 1.77
N SER A 138 2.16 -20.32 1.73
CA SER A 138 3.24 -20.03 2.68
C SER A 138 2.79 -19.02 3.74
N ALA A 139 3.38 -19.09 4.93
CA ALA A 139 3.16 -18.09 5.98
C ALA A 139 3.51 -16.67 5.50
N TYR A 140 4.44 -16.53 4.56
CA TYR A 140 4.83 -15.26 3.98
C TYR A 140 3.68 -14.58 3.22
N ASN A 141 2.95 -15.31 2.36
CA ASN A 141 1.82 -14.75 1.61
C ASN A 141 0.62 -14.47 2.53
N LEU A 142 0.39 -15.34 3.52
CA LEU A 142 -0.71 -15.15 4.48
C LEU A 142 -0.56 -13.87 5.32
N GLN A 143 0.66 -13.34 5.50
CA GLN A 143 0.87 -12.07 6.19
C GLN A 143 0.23 -10.90 5.44
N TYR A 144 0.22 -10.94 4.10
CA TYR A 144 -0.45 -9.91 3.29
C TYR A 144 -1.97 -10.01 3.38
N PHE A 145 -2.54 -11.22 3.44
CA PHE A 145 -3.96 -11.39 3.73
C PHE A 145 -4.34 -10.79 5.09
N LEU A 146 -3.53 -11.05 6.12
CA LEU A 146 -3.75 -10.47 7.44
C LEU A 146 -3.74 -8.94 7.36
N VAL A 147 -2.73 -8.33 6.73
CA VAL A 147 -2.60 -6.87 6.63
C VAL A 147 -3.74 -6.27 5.79
N ALA A 148 -4.12 -6.91 4.68
CA ALA A 148 -5.26 -6.48 3.86
C ALA A 148 -6.56 -6.45 4.65
N ALA A 149 -6.83 -7.48 5.46
CA ALA A 149 -8.03 -7.54 6.31
C ALA A 149 -7.99 -6.52 7.45
N LEU A 150 -6.83 -6.30 8.09
CA LEU A 150 -6.66 -5.33 9.17
C LEU A 150 -6.83 -3.88 8.67
N SER A 151 -6.36 -3.59 7.46
CA SER A 151 -6.45 -2.25 6.84
C SER A 151 -7.79 -1.98 6.17
N HIS A 152 -8.68 -2.96 6.10
CA HIS A 152 -10.00 -2.80 5.50
C HIS A 152 -10.95 -2.04 6.43
N LYS A 153 -11.40 -0.84 6.02
CA LYS A 153 -12.20 0.07 6.85
C LYS A 153 -13.51 -0.54 7.35
N GLU A 154 -14.21 -1.28 6.48
CA GLU A 154 -15.50 -1.87 6.85
C GLU A 154 -15.36 -3.08 7.77
N LEU A 155 -14.29 -3.86 7.68
CA LEU A 155 -14.07 -4.97 8.61
C LEU A 155 -13.70 -4.49 10.01
N ALA A 156 -12.85 -3.48 10.10
CA ALA A 156 -12.33 -2.94 11.36
C ALA A 156 -11.88 -4.06 12.32
N ALA A 157 -11.17 -5.04 11.78
CA ALA A 157 -10.83 -6.27 12.47
C ALA A 157 -9.63 -6.11 13.41
N ASN A 158 -9.52 -6.99 14.40
CA ASN A 158 -8.32 -7.15 15.21
C ASN A 158 -7.46 -8.30 14.67
N VAL A 159 -6.17 -8.30 15.00
CA VAL A 159 -5.22 -9.36 14.63
C VAL A 159 -5.73 -10.73 15.00
N ASP A 160 -6.13 -10.93 16.26
CA ASP A 160 -6.62 -12.22 16.75
C ASP A 160 -7.85 -12.70 15.97
N THR A 161 -8.77 -11.79 15.66
CA THR A 161 -9.99 -12.12 14.90
C THR A 161 -9.66 -12.66 13.53
N VAL A 162 -8.78 -11.98 12.79
CA VAL A 162 -8.39 -12.42 11.45
C VAL A 162 -7.51 -13.67 11.50
N ALA A 163 -6.53 -13.70 12.36
CA ALA A 163 -5.52 -14.75 12.37
C ALA A 163 -6.01 -16.10 12.92
N PHE A 164 -6.94 -16.08 13.90
CA PHE A 164 -7.33 -17.28 14.64
C PHE A 164 -8.81 -17.63 14.60
N TYR A 165 -9.66 -16.70 14.20
CA TYR A 165 -11.11 -16.87 14.20
C TYR A 165 -11.75 -16.62 12.83
N ALA A 166 -10.95 -16.46 11.78
CA ALA A 166 -11.39 -16.60 10.41
C ALA A 166 -11.29 -18.08 10.03
N TYR A 167 -12.43 -18.68 9.78
CA TYR A 167 -12.53 -20.10 9.43
C TYR A 167 -12.68 -20.28 7.93
N LEU A 168 -12.65 -21.52 7.46
CA LEU A 168 -12.64 -21.87 6.04
C LEU A 168 -13.93 -21.46 5.30
N ASP A 169 -14.95 -21.05 5.99
CA ASP A 169 -16.23 -20.52 5.50
C ASP A 169 -16.46 -19.05 5.88
N ALA A 170 -15.40 -18.33 6.30
CA ALA A 170 -15.50 -16.95 6.73
C ALA A 170 -16.06 -15.99 5.67
N PHE A 171 -15.92 -16.31 4.40
CA PHE A 171 -16.43 -15.52 3.28
C PHE A 171 -17.39 -16.36 2.43
N MET A 172 -18.67 -16.04 2.47
CA MET A 172 -19.69 -16.79 1.74
C MET A 172 -20.60 -15.88 0.93
N PRO A 173 -21.15 -16.34 -0.19
CA PRO A 173 -22.20 -15.60 -0.88
C PRO A 173 -23.36 -15.32 0.08
N SER A 174 -23.79 -14.06 0.19
CA SER A 174 -24.96 -13.69 0.96
C SER A 174 -26.25 -14.10 0.25
N THR A 175 -27.34 -14.22 1.00
CA THR A 175 -28.70 -14.33 0.46
C THR A 175 -29.11 -13.05 -0.29
N GLU A 176 -28.53 -11.90 0.05
CA GLU A 176 -28.72 -10.65 -0.67
C GLU A 176 -27.86 -10.62 -1.94
N SER A 177 -28.52 -10.36 -3.07
CA SER A 177 -27.85 -10.33 -4.38
C SER A 177 -26.75 -9.25 -4.42
N GLY A 178 -25.59 -9.64 -4.91
CA GLY A 178 -24.43 -8.72 -5.04
C GLY A 178 -23.62 -8.54 -3.76
N LYS A 179 -23.95 -9.26 -2.67
CA LYS A 179 -23.22 -9.19 -1.40
C LYS A 179 -22.51 -10.51 -1.04
N MET A 180 -21.52 -10.38 -0.18
CA MET A 180 -20.80 -11.46 0.49
C MET A 180 -21.01 -11.31 1.99
N ALA A 181 -21.44 -12.38 2.64
CA ALA A 181 -21.44 -12.47 4.09
C ALA A 181 -20.02 -12.76 4.57
N VAL A 182 -19.56 -11.99 5.54
CA VAL A 182 -18.25 -12.16 6.19
C VAL A 182 -18.48 -12.47 7.66
N HIS A 183 -18.15 -13.69 8.04
CA HIS A 183 -18.27 -14.15 9.42
C HIS A 183 -16.92 -14.54 9.98
N MET A 184 -16.48 -13.86 11.05
CA MET A 184 -15.27 -14.20 11.78
C MET A 184 -15.58 -14.26 13.27
N GLY A 185 -15.26 -15.37 13.90
CA GLY A 185 -15.42 -15.56 15.33
C GLY A 185 -14.59 -14.59 16.17
N LYS A 186 -14.77 -14.63 17.47
CA LYS A 186 -14.00 -13.83 18.41
C LYS A 186 -13.95 -14.49 19.78
N LYS A 187 -12.78 -14.47 20.40
CA LYS A 187 -12.63 -15.04 21.77
C LYS A 187 -13.39 -14.24 22.83
N ARG A 188 -13.46 -12.92 22.67
CA ARG A 188 -14.17 -12.00 23.59
C ARG A 188 -14.86 -10.90 22.80
N GLY A 189 -16.13 -10.62 23.12
CA GLY A 189 -16.94 -9.61 22.45
C GLY A 189 -17.81 -10.20 21.32
N LEU A 190 -18.31 -9.35 20.45
CA LEU A 190 -19.14 -9.77 19.32
C LEU A 190 -18.28 -10.25 18.14
N PRO A 191 -18.69 -11.33 17.44
CA PRO A 191 -18.04 -11.72 16.19
C PRO A 191 -18.16 -10.61 15.15
N ILE A 192 -17.33 -10.66 14.11
CA ILE A 192 -17.55 -9.88 12.91
C ILE A 192 -18.61 -10.64 12.11
N ASP A 193 -19.73 -9.97 11.86
CA ASP A 193 -20.82 -10.48 11.05
C ASP A 193 -21.31 -9.34 10.19
N LYS A 194 -20.90 -9.34 8.92
CA LYS A 194 -21.08 -8.21 8.00
C LYS A 194 -21.39 -8.66 6.60
N GLU A 195 -22.10 -7.82 5.88
CA GLU A 195 -22.29 -7.97 4.45
C GLU A 195 -21.50 -6.92 3.69
N LEU A 196 -20.59 -7.37 2.86
CA LEU A 196 -19.77 -6.54 1.99
C LEU A 196 -20.16 -6.76 0.51
N SER A 197 -19.81 -5.82 -0.34
CA SER A 197 -20.04 -5.97 -1.78
C SER A 197 -19.26 -7.17 -2.36
N LYS A 198 -19.86 -7.95 -3.25
CA LYS A 198 -19.13 -8.96 -4.03
C LYS A 198 -18.03 -8.37 -4.90
N LYS A 199 -18.14 -7.08 -5.25
CA LYS A 199 -17.13 -6.34 -6.02
C LYS A 199 -15.97 -5.86 -5.16
N ASP A 200 -16.09 -5.97 -3.85
CA ASP A 200 -15.00 -5.66 -2.93
C ASP A 200 -13.82 -6.60 -3.19
N ARG A 201 -12.65 -6.03 -3.46
CA ARG A 201 -11.43 -6.78 -3.82
C ARG A 201 -11.01 -7.74 -2.71
N LEU A 202 -11.13 -7.33 -1.45
CA LEU A 202 -10.81 -8.20 -0.31
C LEU A 202 -11.72 -9.41 -0.31
N CYS A 203 -13.04 -9.22 -0.41
CA CYS A 203 -14.02 -10.30 -0.42
C CYS A 203 -13.77 -11.28 -1.57
N ALA A 204 -13.57 -10.78 -2.78
CA ALA A 204 -13.30 -11.61 -3.95
C ALA A 204 -12.01 -12.43 -3.77
N THR A 205 -10.95 -11.79 -3.27
CA THR A 205 -9.64 -12.41 -3.06
C THR A 205 -9.68 -13.47 -1.97
N PHE A 206 -10.32 -13.19 -0.83
CA PHE A 206 -10.45 -14.15 0.27
C PHE A 206 -11.34 -15.34 -0.10
N TYR A 207 -12.43 -15.10 -0.82
CA TYR A 207 -13.30 -16.16 -1.30
C TYR A 207 -12.59 -17.08 -2.31
N ALA A 208 -11.81 -16.51 -3.22
CA ALA A 208 -10.99 -17.28 -4.15
C ALA A 208 -9.93 -18.13 -3.40
N TYR A 209 -9.25 -17.53 -2.43
CA TYR A 209 -8.29 -18.22 -1.58
C TYR A 209 -8.94 -19.39 -0.80
N GLN A 210 -10.04 -19.12 -0.14
CA GLN A 210 -10.81 -20.11 0.62
C GLN A 210 -11.20 -21.33 -0.23
N ASN A 211 -11.74 -21.09 -1.42
CA ASN A 211 -12.12 -22.16 -2.34
C ASN A 211 -10.91 -22.95 -2.86
N ARG A 212 -9.79 -22.26 -3.11
CA ARG A 212 -8.53 -22.93 -3.49
C ARG A 212 -7.99 -23.77 -2.32
N LEU A 213 -7.99 -23.23 -1.11
CA LEU A 213 -7.51 -23.94 0.08
C LEU A 213 -8.31 -25.22 0.32
N LYS A 214 -9.65 -25.21 0.18
CA LYS A 214 -10.48 -26.41 0.27
C LYS A 214 -9.99 -27.49 -0.67
N LYS A 215 -9.79 -27.18 -1.95
CA LYS A 215 -9.27 -28.11 -2.96
C LYS A 215 -7.87 -28.63 -2.62
N LEU A 216 -6.97 -27.74 -2.16
CA LEU A 216 -5.63 -28.15 -1.76
C LEU A 216 -5.64 -29.12 -0.59
N LEU A 217 -6.52 -28.92 0.39
CA LEU A 217 -6.69 -29.83 1.53
C LEU A 217 -7.24 -31.20 1.12
N GLU A 218 -8.05 -31.28 0.06
CA GLU A 218 -8.50 -32.56 -0.51
C GLU A 218 -7.34 -33.33 -1.18
N GLU A 219 -6.36 -32.63 -1.74
CA GLU A 219 -5.24 -33.23 -2.49
C GLU A 219 -4.05 -33.62 -1.60
N VAL A 220 -3.91 -33.08 -0.38
CA VAL A 220 -2.71 -33.28 0.45
C VAL A 220 -2.91 -34.30 1.56
N GLU A 221 -1.84 -35.03 1.87
CA GLU A 221 -1.84 -35.98 3.00
C GLU A 221 -2.09 -35.22 4.32
N GLY A 222 -3.05 -35.71 5.11
CA GLY A 222 -3.47 -35.07 6.35
C GLY A 222 -4.41 -33.88 6.18
N GLY A 223 -4.70 -33.45 4.95
CA GLY A 223 -5.59 -32.32 4.68
C GLY A 223 -7.05 -32.61 5.05
N GLN A 224 -7.51 -33.86 4.88
CA GLN A 224 -8.85 -34.29 5.31
C GLN A 224 -9.08 -34.07 6.81
N ALA A 225 -8.06 -34.26 7.64
CA ALA A 225 -8.18 -34.01 9.08
C ALA A 225 -8.44 -32.53 9.40
N TRP A 226 -8.01 -31.59 8.53
CA TRP A 226 -8.33 -30.17 8.64
C TRP A 226 -9.76 -29.88 8.18
N LEU A 227 -10.20 -30.47 7.06
CA LEU A 227 -11.55 -30.26 6.53
C LEU A 227 -12.64 -30.81 7.47
N LEU A 228 -12.34 -31.85 8.24
CA LEU A 228 -13.25 -32.44 9.21
C LEU A 228 -13.33 -31.68 10.54
N LYS A 229 -12.47 -30.69 10.77
CA LYS A 229 -12.60 -29.83 11.96
C LYS A 229 -13.83 -28.95 11.83
N GLU A 230 -14.63 -28.89 12.89
CA GLU A 230 -15.80 -27.99 12.99
C GLU A 230 -15.46 -26.53 12.69
N ASN A 231 -14.27 -26.10 13.10
CA ASN A 231 -13.74 -24.75 12.89
C ASN A 231 -12.35 -24.83 12.23
N CYS A 232 -12.32 -25.23 10.95
CA CYS A 232 -11.08 -25.26 10.20
C CYS A 232 -10.58 -23.84 9.94
N GLU A 233 -9.39 -23.53 10.41
CA GLU A 233 -8.78 -22.22 10.28
C GLU A 233 -8.51 -21.87 8.81
N LEU A 234 -8.74 -20.61 8.43
CA LEU A 234 -8.52 -20.12 7.07
C LEU A 234 -7.03 -19.98 6.74
N PHE A 235 -6.21 -19.58 7.73
CA PHE A 235 -4.80 -19.27 7.47
C PHE A 235 -3.90 -20.47 7.73
N LEU A 236 -4.01 -21.48 6.86
CA LEU A 236 -3.15 -22.65 6.88
C LEU A 236 -1.95 -22.49 5.97
N HIS A 237 -0.79 -22.87 6.44
CA HIS A 237 0.46 -22.81 5.69
C HIS A 237 1.31 -24.06 5.86
N PHE A 238 2.11 -24.33 4.82
CA PHE A 238 3.06 -25.40 4.85
C PHE A 238 4.34 -25.00 5.59
N THR A 239 4.82 -25.87 6.46
CA THR A 239 6.04 -25.65 7.21
C THR A 239 6.84 -26.95 7.37
N LYS A 240 8.16 -26.82 7.53
CA LYS A 240 9.06 -27.93 7.91
C LYS A 240 9.48 -27.72 9.35
N SER A 241 9.14 -28.64 10.21
CA SER A 241 9.57 -28.62 11.62
C SER A 241 10.18 -29.96 12.01
N LYS A 242 11.37 -29.95 12.59
CA LYS A 242 12.10 -31.17 13.02
C LYS A 242 12.18 -32.26 11.92
N GLY A 243 12.45 -31.85 10.69
CA GLY A 243 12.55 -32.77 9.54
C GLY A 243 11.21 -33.24 8.95
N LYS A 244 10.09 -33.00 9.63
CA LYS A 244 8.76 -33.36 9.15
C LYS A 244 8.05 -32.18 8.48
N HIS A 245 7.41 -32.44 7.37
CA HIS A 245 6.55 -31.50 6.68
C HIS A 245 5.15 -31.55 7.30
N SER A 246 4.54 -30.41 7.58
CA SER A 246 3.21 -30.33 8.19
C SER A 246 2.48 -29.06 7.76
N ILE A 247 1.16 -29.15 7.75
CA ILE A 247 0.26 -28.00 7.64
C ILE A 247 0.04 -27.44 9.04
N ARG A 248 0.13 -26.13 9.19
CA ARG A 248 -0.07 -25.41 10.46
C ARG A 248 -0.88 -24.15 10.24
N CYS A 249 -1.61 -23.74 11.29
CA CYS A 249 -2.16 -22.40 11.41
C CYS A 249 -1.12 -21.44 12.03
N PHE A 250 -1.46 -20.16 12.06
CA PHE A 250 -0.64 -19.15 12.77
C PHE A 250 -0.56 -19.44 14.27
N ASP A 251 0.55 -19.11 14.87
CA ASP A 251 0.70 -19.01 16.31
C ASP A 251 0.73 -17.54 16.79
N LYS A 252 0.49 -17.33 18.08
CA LYS A 252 0.45 -15.97 18.65
C LYS A 252 1.80 -15.25 18.55
N ALA A 253 2.89 -15.98 18.66
CA ALA A 253 4.23 -15.39 18.60
C ALA A 253 4.53 -14.89 17.19
N SER A 254 4.08 -15.64 16.16
CA SER A 254 4.29 -15.25 14.76
C SER A 254 3.45 -14.04 14.37
N THR A 255 2.20 -13.91 14.81
CA THR A 255 1.30 -12.82 14.41
C THR A 255 1.79 -11.44 14.83
N SER A 256 2.44 -11.31 15.99
CA SER A 256 2.97 -10.03 16.46
C SER A 256 4.04 -9.43 15.52
N TYR A 257 4.73 -10.27 14.77
CA TYR A 257 5.78 -9.83 13.82
C TYR A 257 5.30 -9.70 12.36
N MET A 258 4.11 -10.21 12.02
CA MET A 258 3.65 -10.28 10.63
C MET A 258 3.51 -8.91 9.98
N VAL A 259 2.86 -7.97 10.66
CA VAL A 259 2.69 -6.61 10.16
C VAL A 259 4.04 -5.93 9.96
N ARG A 260 4.97 -6.07 10.91
CA ARG A 260 6.32 -5.49 10.78
C ARG A 260 7.09 -6.08 9.61
N ARG A 261 6.93 -7.38 9.33
CA ARG A 261 7.56 -8.02 8.16
C ARG A 261 7.01 -7.48 6.86
N VAL A 262 5.68 -7.35 6.75
CA VAL A 262 5.03 -6.74 5.58
C VAL A 262 5.50 -5.29 5.43
N THR A 263 5.50 -4.51 6.52
CA THR A 263 5.97 -3.11 6.50
C THR A 263 7.43 -3.03 6.01
N LYS A 264 8.31 -3.89 6.52
CA LYS A 264 9.71 -3.94 6.07
C LYS A 264 9.84 -4.31 4.59
N GLN A 265 9.01 -5.21 4.11
CA GLN A 265 8.98 -5.60 2.70
C GLN A 265 8.46 -4.45 1.82
N LEU A 266 7.40 -3.77 2.25
CA LEU A 266 6.89 -2.60 1.55
C LEU A 266 7.92 -1.47 1.55
N ALA A 267 8.59 -1.20 2.66
CA ALA A 267 9.66 -0.20 2.76
C ALA A 267 10.84 -0.45 1.81
N SER A 268 11.12 -1.71 1.45
CA SER A 268 12.15 -2.03 0.47
C SER A 268 11.78 -1.66 -0.97
N GLN A 269 10.50 -1.48 -1.27
CA GLN A 269 9.98 -1.12 -2.59
C GLN A 269 9.42 0.31 -2.61
N TYR A 270 8.89 0.76 -1.48
CA TYR A 270 8.19 2.03 -1.29
C TYR A 270 8.82 2.76 -0.09
N PRO A 271 9.79 3.66 -0.32
CA PRO A 271 10.55 4.32 0.74
C PRO A 271 9.72 5.06 1.77
N GLU A 272 8.50 5.50 1.42
CA GLU A 272 7.55 6.14 2.35
C GLU A 272 7.18 5.29 3.56
N PHE A 273 7.37 3.96 3.50
CA PHE A 273 7.13 3.06 4.63
C PHE A 273 8.32 2.96 5.61
N ASN A 274 9.49 3.51 5.28
CA ASN A 274 10.67 3.41 6.15
C ASN A 274 10.42 3.90 7.60
N PRO A 275 9.76 5.04 7.85
CA PRO A 275 9.46 5.51 9.21
C PRO A 275 8.58 4.55 10.01
N LEU A 276 7.78 3.72 9.31
CA LEU A 276 6.79 2.84 9.93
C LEU A 276 7.34 1.47 10.34
N VAL A 277 8.52 1.06 9.84
CA VAL A 277 9.07 -0.31 9.99
C VAL A 277 9.14 -0.79 11.44
N ASN A 278 9.46 0.10 12.38
CA ASN A 278 9.61 -0.26 13.80
C ASN A 278 8.45 0.23 14.68
N VAL A 279 7.48 0.91 14.09
CA VAL A 279 6.40 1.61 14.83
C VAL A 279 5.07 0.90 14.64
N VAL A 280 4.75 0.48 13.41
CA VAL A 280 3.46 -0.13 13.09
C VAL A 280 3.38 -1.57 13.57
N SER A 281 2.28 -1.88 14.23
CA SER A 281 1.86 -3.23 14.63
C SER A 281 0.43 -3.49 14.18
N GLY A 282 -0.03 -4.72 14.28
CA GLY A 282 -1.43 -5.06 13.96
C GLY A 282 -2.46 -4.36 14.85
N GLU A 283 -2.05 -3.91 16.02
CA GLU A 283 -2.92 -3.20 16.98
C GLU A 283 -3.20 -1.74 16.58
N ASN A 284 -2.44 -1.19 15.64
CA ASN A 284 -2.63 0.19 15.19
C ASN A 284 -3.82 0.36 14.22
N PHE A 285 -4.16 -0.65 13.41
CA PHE A 285 -5.13 -0.51 12.33
C PHE A 285 -6.55 -0.15 12.83
N LYS A 286 -7.07 -0.90 13.78
CA LYS A 286 -8.42 -0.66 14.29
C LYS A 286 -8.58 0.69 14.99
N PRO A 287 -7.65 1.16 15.85
CA PRO A 287 -7.66 2.53 16.36
C PRO A 287 -7.60 3.60 15.25
N THR A 288 -6.80 3.37 14.21
CA THR A 288 -6.71 4.28 13.06
C THR A 288 -8.06 4.40 12.36
N ILE A 289 -8.72 3.27 12.06
CA ILE A 289 -10.06 3.26 11.46
C ILE A 289 -11.04 4.02 12.36
N ALA A 290 -11.03 3.75 13.68
CA ALA A 290 -11.90 4.43 14.63
C ALA A 290 -11.69 5.95 14.62
N ALA A 291 -10.43 6.39 14.61
CA ALA A 291 -10.08 7.81 14.59
C ALA A 291 -10.53 8.50 13.29
N ILE A 292 -10.32 7.86 12.13
CA ILE A 292 -10.79 8.36 10.84
C ILE A 292 -12.30 8.53 10.84
N GLU A 293 -13.04 7.55 11.33
CA GLU A 293 -14.50 7.58 11.40
C GLU A 293 -15.04 8.68 12.34
N ILE A 294 -14.42 8.83 13.52
CA ILE A 294 -14.77 9.92 14.46
C ILE A 294 -14.57 11.27 13.77
N LEU A 295 -13.44 11.47 13.12
CA LEU A 295 -13.10 12.71 12.43
C LEU A 295 -13.97 12.97 11.18
N SER A 296 -14.60 11.94 10.64
CA SER A 296 -15.56 12.04 9.54
C SER A 296 -16.97 12.36 10.04
N GLY A 297 -17.17 12.47 11.36
CA GLY A 297 -18.46 12.78 11.97
C GLY A 297 -19.36 11.57 12.19
N THR A 298 -18.85 10.35 12.08
CA THR A 298 -19.60 9.13 12.39
C THR A 298 -20.00 9.14 13.87
N SER A 299 -21.28 8.95 14.16
CA SER A 299 -21.75 8.92 15.55
C SER A 299 -21.17 7.75 16.34
N LEU A 300 -21.00 7.92 17.66
CA LEU A 300 -20.47 6.86 18.54
C LEU A 300 -21.31 5.56 18.46
N SER A 301 -22.61 5.67 18.27
CA SER A 301 -23.49 4.52 18.10
C SER A 301 -23.20 3.75 16.82
N GLN A 302 -23.09 4.45 15.69
CA GLN A 302 -22.72 3.85 14.41
C GLN A 302 -21.30 3.25 14.47
N LEU A 303 -20.37 3.98 15.07
CA LEU A 303 -18.98 3.52 15.24
C LEU A 303 -18.90 2.26 16.10
N LYS A 304 -19.70 2.17 17.17
CA LYS A 304 -19.81 0.96 18.01
C LYS A 304 -20.14 -0.28 17.15
N TYR A 305 -21.14 -0.18 16.26
CA TYR A 305 -21.49 -1.27 15.34
C TYR A 305 -20.37 -1.55 14.34
N LYS A 306 -19.81 -0.50 13.75
CA LYS A 306 -18.70 -0.64 12.77
C LYS A 306 -17.48 -1.34 13.36
N LEU A 307 -17.16 -1.06 14.62
CA LEU A 307 -16.02 -1.66 15.34
C LEU A 307 -16.36 -2.99 16.03
N ASN A 308 -17.60 -3.47 15.97
CA ASN A 308 -18.08 -4.68 16.66
C ASN A 308 -17.80 -4.62 18.18
N HIS A 309 -18.11 -3.51 18.83
CA HIS A 309 -17.97 -3.35 20.26
C HIS A 309 -19.27 -3.70 20.99
N LYS A 310 -19.17 -4.50 22.07
CA LYS A 310 -20.31 -4.82 22.91
C LYS A 310 -20.84 -3.60 23.68
N HIS A 311 -19.94 -2.77 24.18
CA HIS A 311 -20.25 -1.60 25.00
C HIS A 311 -19.79 -0.30 24.32
N ILE A 312 -20.60 0.76 24.45
CA ILE A 312 -20.31 2.08 23.88
C ILE A 312 -19.07 2.71 24.52
N SER A 313 -18.86 2.47 25.84
CA SER A 313 -17.68 2.94 26.56
C SER A 313 -16.36 2.46 25.98
N THR A 314 -16.34 1.26 25.35
CA THR A 314 -15.18 0.79 24.59
C THR A 314 -14.92 1.66 23.36
N THR A 315 -15.98 2.15 22.73
CA THR A 315 -15.89 3.04 21.56
C THR A 315 -15.44 4.44 21.95
N GLU A 316 -15.97 4.98 23.04
CA GLU A 316 -15.58 6.28 23.60
C GLU A 316 -14.08 6.33 23.92
N GLY A 317 -13.51 5.23 24.43
CA GLY A 317 -12.08 5.13 24.69
C GLY A 317 -11.18 5.34 23.46
N TYR A 318 -11.69 5.18 22.25
CA TYR A 318 -10.93 5.51 21.02
C TYR A 318 -10.93 7.01 20.73
N GLY A 319 -12.00 7.74 21.12
CA GLY A 319 -12.08 9.20 20.96
C GLY A 319 -11.13 9.98 21.88
N ILE A 320 -10.76 9.38 23.01
CA ILE A 320 -9.91 10.02 24.02
C ILE A 320 -8.42 9.71 23.78
N ARG A 321 -8.10 8.79 22.87
CA ARG A 321 -6.71 8.41 22.64
C ARG A 321 -5.91 9.54 21.98
N VAL A 322 -4.63 9.60 22.34
CA VAL A 322 -3.66 10.57 21.80
C VAL A 322 -3.65 10.59 20.27
N GLU A 323 -3.81 9.41 19.65
CA GLU A 323 -3.85 9.26 18.20
C GLU A 323 -5.03 10.01 17.56
N THR A 324 -6.22 9.93 18.18
CA THR A 324 -7.41 10.65 17.70
C THR A 324 -7.23 12.16 17.88
N GLN A 325 -6.65 12.58 19.00
CA GLN A 325 -6.32 14.00 19.24
C GLN A 325 -5.30 14.51 18.21
N THR A 326 -4.24 13.75 17.95
CA THR A 326 -3.22 14.12 16.95
C THR A 326 -3.83 14.30 15.56
N LEU A 327 -4.73 13.40 15.15
CA LEU A 327 -5.43 13.52 13.87
C LEU A 327 -6.40 14.70 13.86
N HIS A 328 -7.08 14.97 14.98
CA HIS A 328 -7.94 16.14 15.15
C HIS A 328 -7.15 17.43 15.03
N ASP A 329 -6.01 17.53 15.72
CA ASP A 329 -5.14 18.70 15.70
C ASP A 329 -4.60 18.98 14.28
N ARG A 330 -4.29 17.91 13.53
CA ARG A 330 -3.92 18.04 12.12
C ARG A 330 -5.05 18.56 11.26
N LYS A 331 -6.28 18.03 11.40
CA LYS A 331 -7.45 18.55 10.67
C LYS A 331 -7.74 20.00 11.03
N LEU A 332 -7.58 20.35 12.30
CA LEU A 332 -7.75 21.74 12.75
C LEU A 332 -6.68 22.64 12.15
N SER A 333 -5.41 22.22 12.15
CA SER A 333 -4.32 22.93 11.50
C SER A 333 -4.58 23.14 10.01
N ASN A 334 -5.04 22.09 9.31
CA ASN A 334 -5.40 22.17 7.89
C ASN A 334 -6.57 23.13 7.64
N PHE A 335 -7.57 23.11 8.52
CA PHE A 335 -8.70 24.01 8.42
C PHE A 335 -8.27 25.46 8.70
N GLN A 336 -7.40 25.68 9.66
CA GLN A 336 -6.80 26.99 9.90
C GLN A 336 -5.98 27.47 8.69
N GLU A 337 -5.18 26.60 8.10
CA GLU A 337 -4.47 26.89 6.85
C GLU A 337 -5.43 27.20 5.70
N TYR A 338 -6.50 26.41 5.54
CA TYR A 338 -7.57 26.69 4.57
C TYR A 338 -8.22 28.06 4.79
N LEU A 339 -8.53 28.43 6.05
CA LEU A 339 -9.07 29.76 6.37
C LEU A 339 -8.06 30.87 6.07
N LEU A 340 -6.80 30.66 6.36
CA LEU A 340 -5.73 31.60 6.00
C LEU A 340 -5.60 31.75 4.48
N LEU A 341 -5.76 30.65 3.74
CA LEU A 341 -5.76 30.66 2.27
C LEU A 341 -7.00 31.36 1.67
N GLN A 342 -8.17 31.25 2.31
CA GLN A 342 -9.36 32.03 1.88
C GLN A 342 -9.20 33.53 2.07
N ARG A 343 -8.46 33.98 3.10
CA ARG A 343 -8.08 35.38 3.24
C ARG A 343 -7.16 35.89 2.14
N SER A 344 -6.53 34.98 1.38
CA SER A 344 -5.66 35.35 0.27
C SER A 344 -6.35 36.15 -0.84
N ASN A 345 -7.67 36.01 -0.98
CA ASN A 345 -8.44 36.81 -1.94
C ASN A 345 -8.58 38.30 -1.52
N GLU A 346 -8.14 38.67 -0.32
CA GLU A 346 -8.16 40.05 0.19
C GLU A 346 -6.92 40.86 -0.23
N TYR A 347 -5.87 40.19 -0.73
CA TYR A 347 -4.63 40.84 -1.12
C TYR A 347 -4.57 41.08 -2.63
N PRO A 348 -4.18 42.29 -3.08
CA PRO A 348 -4.03 42.57 -4.49
C PRO A 348 -2.95 41.68 -5.12
N ASP A 349 -3.32 41.10 -6.27
CA ASP A 349 -2.42 40.37 -7.12
C ASP A 349 -1.35 41.30 -7.70
N THR A 350 -0.10 40.84 -7.71
CA THR A 350 1.03 41.60 -8.25
C THR A 350 1.24 41.33 -9.75
N GLY A 351 0.57 40.37 -10.34
CA GLY A 351 0.71 40.01 -11.75
C GLY A 351 1.96 39.22 -12.11
N ASN A 352 2.77 38.85 -11.11
CA ASN A 352 3.96 38.01 -11.27
C ASN A 352 3.94 36.76 -10.39
N GLY A 353 2.75 36.30 -10.02
CA GLY A 353 2.54 35.09 -9.25
C GLY A 353 2.60 35.25 -7.74
N PHE A 354 2.52 36.48 -7.24
CA PHE A 354 2.48 36.80 -5.81
C PHE A 354 1.29 37.69 -5.47
N GLN A 355 1.00 37.78 -4.18
CA GLN A 355 0.04 38.76 -3.65
C GLN A 355 0.77 39.79 -2.76
N CYS A 356 0.25 41.01 -2.72
CA CYS A 356 0.85 42.12 -2.00
C CYS A 356 0.20 42.32 -0.63
N GLY A 357 0.88 41.95 0.45
CA GLY A 357 0.48 42.18 1.84
C GLY A 357 0.90 43.51 2.42
N ARG A 358 1.18 44.54 1.58
CA ARG A 358 1.69 45.86 2.05
C ARG A 358 0.77 46.53 3.05
N ALA A 359 -0.52 46.29 2.98
CA ALA A 359 -1.45 46.86 3.97
C ALA A 359 -1.17 46.38 5.41
N GLU A 360 -0.53 45.23 5.57
CA GLU A 360 -0.12 44.68 6.87
C GLU A 360 1.29 45.08 7.29
N VAL A 361 2.11 45.57 6.33
CA VAL A 361 3.52 45.99 6.56
C VAL A 361 3.73 47.35 5.94
N PRO A 362 3.15 48.40 6.54
CA PRO A 362 3.13 49.76 5.96
C PRO A 362 4.52 50.42 5.82
N GLU A 363 5.53 49.92 6.53
CA GLU A 363 6.90 50.41 6.50
C GLU A 363 7.63 50.05 5.18
N VAL A 364 7.08 49.12 4.40
CA VAL A 364 7.68 48.66 3.15
C VAL A 364 7.36 49.62 2.01
N THR A 365 8.41 50.25 1.46
CA THR A 365 8.29 51.09 0.27
C THR A 365 8.22 50.19 -0.97
N CYS A 366 7.20 50.36 -1.83
CA CYS A 366 7.06 49.61 -3.05
C CYS A 366 8.07 50.10 -4.12
N GLY A 367 8.96 49.21 -4.54
CA GLY A 367 9.92 49.46 -5.61
C GLY A 367 9.44 49.00 -6.99
N GLY A 368 8.20 48.55 -7.12
CA GLY A 368 7.64 48.01 -8.36
C GLY A 368 7.64 46.47 -8.42
N ILE A 369 7.09 45.94 -9.52
CA ILE A 369 6.85 44.47 -9.73
C ILE A 369 8.14 43.65 -9.62
N GLU A 370 9.26 44.19 -10.10
CA GLU A 370 10.55 43.49 -10.08
C GLU A 370 11.08 43.26 -8.65
N MET A 371 10.71 44.12 -7.71
CA MET A 371 11.12 44.00 -6.32
C MET A 371 10.25 43.04 -5.50
N CYS A 372 9.17 42.47 -6.09
CA CYS A 372 8.26 41.57 -5.35
C CYS A 372 8.94 40.27 -4.94
N PHE A 373 9.97 39.81 -5.65
CA PHE A 373 10.68 38.57 -5.32
C PHE A 373 11.34 38.63 -3.93
N ASP A 374 11.95 39.75 -3.57
CA ASP A 374 12.63 39.95 -2.29
C ASP A 374 11.83 40.80 -1.29
N CYS A 375 10.59 41.13 -1.63
CA CYS A 375 9.75 42.01 -0.81
C CYS A 375 9.27 41.31 0.48
N PRO A 376 9.49 41.87 1.67
CA PRO A 376 9.01 41.32 2.93
C PRO A 376 7.46 41.29 3.05
N ALA A 377 6.77 42.12 2.25
CA ALA A 377 5.30 42.09 2.15
C ALA A 377 4.78 41.09 1.11
N LYS A 378 5.64 40.30 0.48
CA LYS A 378 5.25 39.24 -0.46
C LYS A 378 4.41 38.16 0.23
N ARG A 379 3.31 37.75 -0.41
CA ARG A 379 2.48 36.64 0.00
C ARG A 379 2.47 35.58 -1.08
N VAL A 380 2.64 34.33 -0.69
CA VAL A 380 2.65 33.15 -1.57
C VAL A 380 1.49 32.27 -1.18
N VAL A 381 0.63 31.91 -2.13
CA VAL A 381 -0.54 31.07 -1.90
C VAL A 381 -0.46 29.81 -2.77
N LEU A 382 -0.05 28.70 -2.17
CA LEU A 382 0.27 27.45 -2.86
C LEU A 382 -0.93 26.70 -3.48
N LYS A 383 -2.17 27.08 -3.12
CA LYS A 383 -3.40 26.42 -3.62
C LYS A 383 -4.27 27.33 -4.50
N ASP A 384 -3.81 28.51 -4.79
CA ASP A 384 -4.49 29.41 -5.72
C ASP A 384 -4.12 29.03 -7.16
N LEU A 385 -5.08 28.45 -7.89
CA LEU A 385 -4.88 27.97 -9.26
C LEU A 385 -4.44 29.10 -10.21
N LYS A 386 -4.86 30.35 -9.95
CA LYS A 386 -4.45 31.50 -10.77
C LYS A 386 -2.97 31.80 -10.55
N LEU A 387 -2.51 31.83 -9.31
CA LEU A 387 -1.10 32.07 -8.99
C LEU A 387 -0.21 30.93 -9.49
N ILE A 388 -0.65 29.66 -9.35
CA ILE A 388 0.06 28.50 -9.92
C ILE A 388 0.16 28.65 -11.44
N ALA A 389 -0.90 29.08 -12.11
CA ALA A 389 -0.90 29.32 -13.55
C ALA A 389 0.05 30.43 -13.94
N GLU A 390 0.17 31.49 -13.15
CA GLU A 390 1.15 32.57 -13.35
C GLU A 390 2.58 32.06 -13.20
N TRP A 391 2.88 31.22 -12.19
CA TRP A 391 4.22 30.61 -12.05
C TRP A 391 4.56 29.72 -13.25
N LEU A 392 3.60 28.91 -13.73
CA LEU A 392 3.78 28.10 -14.94
C LEU A 392 4.03 28.94 -16.19
N ALA A 393 3.24 29.98 -16.39
CA ALA A 393 3.38 30.84 -17.56
C ALA A 393 4.70 31.62 -17.52
N ASN A 394 5.06 32.18 -16.37
CA ASN A 394 6.26 32.98 -16.19
C ASN A 394 7.54 32.13 -16.31
N SER A 395 7.59 30.95 -15.68
CA SER A 395 8.77 30.05 -15.78
C SER A 395 8.99 29.62 -17.24
N ARG A 396 7.94 29.21 -17.94
CA ARG A 396 8.01 28.80 -19.36
C ARG A 396 8.46 29.95 -20.26
N TRP A 397 7.97 31.15 -19.99
CA TRP A 397 8.39 32.32 -20.75
C TRP A 397 9.88 32.61 -20.52
N ILE A 398 10.38 32.60 -19.30
CA ILE A 398 11.80 32.79 -18.98
C ILE A 398 12.65 31.71 -19.65
N GLU A 399 12.27 30.44 -19.56
CA GLU A 399 12.98 29.33 -20.21
C GLU A 399 13.03 29.47 -21.73
N ALA A 400 11.88 29.77 -22.34
CA ALA A 400 11.81 29.98 -23.80
C ALA A 400 12.63 31.14 -24.30
N ASN A 401 12.85 32.18 -23.48
CA ASN A 401 13.62 33.38 -23.81
C ASN A 401 15.02 33.38 -23.22
N GLU A 402 15.50 32.35 -22.59
CA GLU A 402 16.78 32.27 -21.88
C GLU A 402 17.95 32.80 -22.73
N LYS A 403 18.08 32.33 -23.97
CA LYS A 403 19.16 32.72 -24.86
C LYS A 403 19.11 34.22 -25.17
N ARG A 404 17.92 34.77 -25.41
CA ARG A 404 17.71 36.19 -25.69
C ARG A 404 18.03 37.05 -24.47
N LEU A 405 17.54 36.65 -23.29
CA LEU A 405 17.76 37.39 -22.03
C LEU A 405 19.23 37.40 -21.64
N LYS A 406 19.93 36.28 -21.82
CA LYS A 406 21.40 36.22 -21.59
C LYS A 406 22.18 37.07 -22.59
N PHE A 407 21.75 37.11 -23.85
CA PHE A 407 22.42 37.91 -24.88
C PHE A 407 22.21 39.41 -24.63
N ASN A 408 20.99 39.82 -24.27
CA ASN A 408 20.65 41.22 -24.04
C ASN A 408 21.37 41.80 -22.80
N ASN A 409 21.38 41.07 -21.68
CA ASN A 409 22.05 41.50 -20.46
C ASN A 409 22.40 40.30 -19.57
N LYS A 410 23.66 39.86 -19.66
CA LYS A 410 24.16 38.70 -18.89
C LYS A 410 24.08 38.91 -17.38
N GLN A 411 24.42 40.11 -16.90
CA GLN A 411 24.38 40.42 -15.47
C GLN A 411 22.94 40.36 -14.93
N ARG A 412 21.97 40.97 -15.65
CA ARG A 412 20.55 40.91 -15.29
C ARG A 412 20.02 39.48 -15.32
N TRP A 413 20.53 38.62 -16.23
CA TRP A 413 20.21 37.20 -16.21
C TRP A 413 20.66 36.56 -14.90
N GLU A 414 21.89 36.75 -14.46
CA GLU A 414 22.46 36.10 -13.28
C GLU A 414 21.85 36.65 -11.98
N GLU A 415 21.57 37.95 -11.90
CA GLU A 415 21.07 38.62 -10.69
C GLU A 415 19.52 38.52 -10.55
N TYR A 416 18.79 38.46 -11.63
CA TYR A 416 17.33 38.54 -11.59
C TYR A 416 16.62 37.31 -12.21
N TRP A 417 16.78 37.07 -13.52
CA TRP A 417 15.99 36.07 -14.21
C TRP A 417 16.24 34.63 -13.74
N GLN A 418 17.47 34.30 -13.43
CA GLN A 418 17.85 33.00 -12.91
C GLN A 418 17.23 32.75 -11.53
N ASN A 419 17.21 33.79 -10.67
CA ASN A 419 16.58 33.69 -9.36
C ASN A 419 15.07 33.58 -9.45
N CYS A 420 14.41 34.35 -10.36
CA CYS A 420 12.98 34.20 -10.64
C CYS A 420 12.62 32.79 -11.07
N LEU A 421 13.37 32.22 -12.00
CA LEU A 421 13.14 30.84 -12.49
C LEU A 421 13.32 29.82 -11.38
N ALA A 422 14.35 29.96 -10.57
CA ALA A 422 14.61 29.08 -9.44
C ALA A 422 13.46 29.11 -8.40
N GLU A 423 12.96 30.33 -8.09
CA GLU A 423 11.85 30.49 -7.15
C GLU A 423 10.56 29.91 -7.69
N TYR A 424 10.18 30.18 -8.94
CA TYR A 424 8.99 29.56 -9.55
C TYR A 424 9.09 28.04 -9.57
N SER A 425 10.24 27.51 -9.92
CA SER A 425 10.46 26.05 -9.91
C SER A 425 10.32 25.47 -8.51
N ALA A 426 10.85 26.15 -7.49
CA ALA A 426 10.71 25.75 -6.10
C ALA A 426 9.26 25.82 -5.59
N LEU A 427 8.48 26.81 -6.04
CA LEU A 427 7.06 26.93 -5.71
C LEU A 427 6.22 25.85 -6.38
N LEU A 428 6.46 25.61 -7.68
CA LEU A 428 5.77 24.55 -8.44
C LEU A 428 6.07 23.16 -7.88
N ALA A 429 7.29 22.91 -7.42
CA ALA A 429 7.66 21.67 -6.76
C ALA A 429 6.89 21.41 -5.45
N LYS A 430 6.31 22.46 -4.84
CA LYS A 430 5.48 22.35 -3.63
C LYS A 430 3.98 22.15 -3.92
N CYS A 431 3.56 22.32 -5.17
CA CYS A 431 2.17 22.14 -5.58
C CYS A 431 1.83 20.68 -5.84
N SER A 432 0.56 20.29 -5.65
CA SER A 432 0.12 18.96 -6.04
C SER A 432 0.06 18.82 -7.57
N GLN A 433 0.31 17.62 -8.07
CA GLN A 433 0.20 17.35 -9.52
C GLN A 433 -1.19 17.66 -10.08
N SER A 434 -2.24 17.46 -9.28
CA SER A 434 -3.61 17.80 -9.67
C SER A 434 -3.82 19.31 -9.83
N ASP A 435 -3.23 20.12 -8.95
CA ASP A 435 -3.35 21.59 -9.01
C ASP A 435 -2.56 22.13 -10.20
N ILE A 436 -1.37 21.57 -10.47
CA ILE A 436 -0.56 21.92 -11.64
C ILE A 436 -1.35 21.62 -12.92
N LEU A 437 -1.95 20.43 -13.06
CA LEU A 437 -2.74 20.07 -14.23
C LEU A 437 -3.99 20.96 -14.40
N ALA A 438 -4.64 21.31 -13.29
CA ALA A 438 -5.79 22.22 -13.34
C ALA A 438 -5.37 23.65 -13.76
N ALA A 439 -4.19 24.11 -13.31
CA ALA A 439 -3.65 25.42 -13.66
C ALA A 439 -3.15 25.53 -15.11
N GLU A 440 -2.82 24.42 -15.79
CA GLU A 440 -2.33 24.38 -17.17
C GLU A 440 -3.23 25.12 -18.16
N SER A 441 -4.55 24.89 -18.08
CA SER A 441 -5.53 25.51 -18.95
C SER A 441 -5.63 27.02 -18.76
N ILE A 442 -5.36 27.49 -17.54
CA ILE A 442 -5.32 28.92 -17.19
C ILE A 442 -4.01 29.52 -17.67
N ALA A 443 -2.88 28.84 -17.42
CA ALA A 443 -1.54 29.29 -17.82
C ALA A 443 -1.42 29.54 -19.32
N ALA A 444 -2.06 28.70 -20.14
CA ALA A 444 -2.07 28.86 -21.60
C ALA A 444 -2.68 30.19 -22.08
N ASN A 445 -3.51 30.84 -21.25
CA ASN A 445 -4.19 32.08 -21.55
C ASN A 445 -3.52 33.31 -20.89
N ILE A 446 -2.49 33.11 -20.08
CA ILE A 446 -1.79 34.20 -19.40
C ILE A 446 -0.82 34.85 -20.38
N LYS A 447 -1.01 36.15 -20.59
CA LYS A 447 -0.08 36.97 -21.34
C LYS A 447 1.01 37.48 -20.39
N VAL A 448 2.19 36.88 -20.49
CA VAL A 448 3.35 37.32 -19.69
C VAL A 448 3.84 38.68 -20.17
N THR A 449 3.86 39.67 -19.27
CA THR A 449 4.22 41.03 -19.56
C THR A 449 5.47 41.45 -18.76
N PHE A 450 6.55 40.69 -18.89
CA PHE A 450 7.83 41.17 -18.36
C PHE A 450 8.38 42.29 -19.25
N MET A 451 8.85 43.34 -18.62
CA MET A 451 9.65 44.35 -19.33
C MET A 451 11.06 43.82 -19.53
N ASP A 452 11.50 43.74 -20.75
CA ASP A 452 12.87 43.40 -21.14
C ASP A 452 13.90 44.45 -20.72
#